data_a6c7be3226642deb3c009d7d7698a679
#
_entry.id   a6c7be3226642deb3c009d7d7698a679
#
_cell.length_a   1.000
_cell.length_b   1.000
_cell.length_c   1.000
_cell.angle_alpha   90.00
_cell.angle_beta   90.00
_cell.angle_gamma   90.00
#
_symmetry.space_group_name_H-M   'P 1'
#
loop_
_entity.id
_entity.type
_entity.pdbx_description
1 polymer ?
#
loop_
_entity_poly.entity_id
_entity_poly.type
_entity_poly.pdbx_seq_one_letter_code
_entity_poly.pdbx_strand_id
1 'polypeptide(L)'
;MPKILVADDEEDQEEFITQRFARKEHLREYEFLFARDGLKALQLIKAHPDIELALLDINMPEMDGLTLLEKIKEFNPTLRSVMLSAYGDMSNIRTAMNRGAFDFLNKPIDHNDLDITIRKTLAEVKRLKETATTQNENLLLKQKASELEMQSLRAQMNPHFIFNSLNSINNFILKNDRQQASEYLTKFSKLIRLILQNSQASLISLESELESLELYLDLEALRFENRFAYKISYPGDLDMEVLKVPPLVIQPFAENAIWHGLMHREEKGQLAIEIFQENDFLFFRITDNGIGRKKAAEMESKSATKHKSMGLQITAERIAMLQNTKENEAVVINDLVSSDGSAAGTEVIIKMPAIYE
;
A
#
# COMPACT_ATOMS: atom_id res chain seq x y z
N MET A 1 20.25 5.42 -27.79
CA MET A 1 20.17 5.86 -29.19
C MET A 1 19.06 5.09 -29.82
N PRO A 2 17.98 5.73 -30.32
CA PRO A 2 16.85 5.03 -30.94
C PRO A 2 17.31 4.23 -32.17
N LYS A 3 16.84 2.99 -32.30
CA LYS A 3 17.08 2.14 -33.45
C LYS A 3 15.92 2.21 -34.43
N ILE A 4 16.24 2.45 -35.68
CA ILE A 4 15.30 2.59 -36.78
C ILE A 4 15.60 1.51 -37.83
N LEU A 5 14.61 0.69 -38.11
CA LEU A 5 14.71 -0.26 -39.20
C LEU A 5 14.18 0.40 -40.49
N VAL A 6 14.87 0.23 -41.60
CA VAL A 6 14.45 0.59 -42.93
C VAL A 6 14.34 -0.69 -43.76
N ALA A 7 13.15 -1.01 -44.21
CA ALA A 7 12.89 -2.15 -45.10
C ALA A 7 12.43 -1.63 -46.46
N ASP A 8 13.30 -1.77 -47.47
CA ASP A 8 13.11 -1.31 -48.82
C ASP A 8 14.01 -2.16 -49.77
N ASP A 9 13.51 -2.60 -50.89
CA ASP A 9 14.26 -3.41 -51.85
C ASP A 9 15.16 -2.58 -52.78
N GLU A 10 14.96 -1.24 -52.83
CA GLU A 10 15.75 -0.32 -53.63
C GLU A 10 17.06 0.06 -52.91
N GLU A 11 18.24 -0.23 -53.53
CA GLU A 11 19.55 0.12 -52.97
C GLU A 11 19.75 1.62 -52.78
N ASP A 12 19.16 2.43 -53.69
CA ASP A 12 19.25 3.87 -53.65
C ASP A 12 18.65 4.49 -52.38
N GLN A 13 17.67 3.84 -51.73
CA GLN A 13 17.08 4.31 -50.47
C GLN A 13 18.02 4.16 -49.28
N GLU A 14 18.81 3.11 -49.22
CA GLU A 14 19.83 2.92 -48.22
C GLU A 14 20.90 4.01 -48.31
N GLU A 15 21.36 4.27 -49.55
CA GLU A 15 22.36 5.32 -49.83
C GLU A 15 21.79 6.72 -49.51
N PHE A 16 20.55 6.98 -49.91
CA PHE A 16 19.85 8.25 -49.67
C PHE A 16 19.72 8.54 -48.14
N ILE A 17 19.24 7.59 -47.35
CA ILE A 17 19.10 7.74 -45.93
C ILE A 17 20.47 7.89 -45.24
N THR A 18 21.44 7.05 -45.63
CA THR A 18 22.80 7.07 -45.05
C THR A 18 23.51 8.38 -45.36
N GLN A 19 23.50 8.86 -46.61
CA GLN A 19 24.15 10.13 -46.97
C GLN A 19 23.51 11.33 -46.29
N ARG A 20 22.19 11.33 -46.20
CA ARG A 20 21.46 12.41 -45.51
C ARG A 20 21.84 12.52 -44.04
N PHE A 21 21.83 11.38 -43.40
CA PHE A 21 22.10 11.30 -41.98
C PHE A 21 23.60 11.31 -41.62
N ALA A 22 24.52 11.01 -42.50
CA ALA A 22 25.97 11.15 -42.34
C ALA A 22 26.49 12.61 -42.43
N ARG A 23 25.75 13.53 -43.07
CA ARG A 23 26.21 14.90 -43.32
C ARG A 23 25.96 15.95 -42.25
N LYS A 24 25.23 15.64 -41.17
CA LYS A 24 24.96 16.58 -40.06
C LYS A 24 25.58 16.06 -38.78
N GLU A 25 26.32 16.91 -38.06
CA GLU A 25 26.90 16.60 -36.74
C GLU A 25 25.90 16.15 -35.68
N HIS A 26 24.59 16.39 -35.89
CA HIS A 26 23.49 15.94 -35.01
C HIS A 26 23.04 14.48 -35.22
N LEU A 27 23.67 13.75 -36.11
CA LEU A 27 23.20 12.47 -36.64
C LEU A 27 23.77 11.22 -35.98
N ARG A 28 24.45 11.38 -34.87
CA ARG A 28 24.65 10.30 -33.92
C ARG A 28 23.42 10.06 -33.05
N GLU A 29 22.26 10.63 -33.43
CA GLU A 29 21.01 10.47 -32.66
C GLU A 29 20.27 9.17 -32.97
N TYR A 30 20.49 8.56 -34.15
CA TYR A 30 19.77 7.35 -34.61
C TYR A 30 20.74 6.27 -35.08
N GLU A 31 20.42 5.02 -34.83
CA GLU A 31 21.07 3.83 -35.40
C GLU A 31 20.14 3.22 -36.44
N PHE A 32 20.59 3.14 -37.71
CA PHE A 32 19.82 2.57 -38.80
C PHE A 32 20.21 1.11 -39.04
N LEU A 33 19.21 0.26 -39.21
CA LEU A 33 19.32 -1.11 -39.70
C LEU A 33 18.59 -1.22 -41.05
N PHE A 34 19.15 -1.93 -41.99
CA PHE A 34 18.57 -2.05 -43.35
C PHE A 34 18.21 -3.49 -43.68
N ALA A 35 17.05 -3.68 -44.31
CA ALA A 35 16.60 -4.95 -44.85
C ALA A 35 16.05 -4.76 -46.27
N ARG A 36 16.36 -5.69 -47.19
CA ARG A 36 15.93 -5.61 -48.59
C ARG A 36 14.65 -6.40 -48.88
N ASP A 37 14.07 -7.01 -47.89
CA ASP A 37 12.80 -7.71 -47.99
C ASP A 37 12.13 -7.80 -46.60
N GLY A 38 10.83 -8.05 -46.60
CA GLY A 38 10.06 -8.11 -45.36
C GLY A 38 10.42 -9.30 -44.47
N LEU A 39 10.98 -10.39 -45.04
CA LEU A 39 11.38 -11.54 -44.21
C LEU A 39 12.64 -11.24 -43.42
N LYS A 40 13.65 -10.60 -44.05
CA LYS A 40 14.85 -10.12 -43.35
C LYS A 40 14.52 -9.04 -42.33
N ALA A 41 13.62 -8.12 -42.67
CA ALA A 41 13.15 -7.11 -41.76
C ALA A 41 12.54 -7.75 -40.49
N LEU A 42 11.70 -8.76 -40.63
CA LEU A 42 11.12 -9.50 -39.52
C LEU A 42 12.18 -10.22 -38.66
N GLN A 43 13.22 -10.78 -39.30
CA GLN A 43 14.35 -11.40 -38.60
C GLN A 43 15.12 -10.37 -37.76
N LEU A 44 15.40 -9.20 -38.31
CA LEU A 44 16.06 -8.11 -37.61
C LEU A 44 15.24 -7.60 -36.42
N ILE A 45 13.92 -7.44 -36.57
CA ILE A 45 13.04 -7.03 -35.47
C ILE A 45 13.06 -8.05 -34.35
N LYS A 46 13.08 -9.33 -34.65
CA LYS A 46 13.19 -10.40 -33.64
C LYS A 46 14.56 -10.43 -32.96
N ALA A 47 15.64 -10.17 -33.69
CA ALA A 47 16.99 -10.13 -33.17
C ALA A 47 17.29 -8.85 -32.35
N HIS A 48 16.58 -7.76 -32.66
CA HIS A 48 16.76 -6.44 -32.05
C HIS A 48 15.42 -5.93 -31.49
N PRO A 49 14.97 -6.38 -30.30
CA PRO A 49 13.72 -5.93 -29.70
C PRO A 49 13.73 -4.45 -29.27
N ASP A 50 14.88 -3.82 -29.32
CA ASP A 50 15.10 -2.40 -29.04
C ASP A 50 14.87 -1.48 -30.26
N ILE A 51 14.46 -2.02 -31.42
CA ILE A 51 14.00 -1.22 -32.57
C ILE A 51 12.70 -0.49 -32.18
N GLU A 52 12.71 0.83 -32.36
CA GLU A 52 11.60 1.71 -31.94
C GLU A 52 10.72 2.17 -33.09
N LEU A 53 11.30 2.27 -34.27
CA LEU A 53 10.63 2.70 -35.52
C LEU A 53 11.01 1.79 -36.67
N ALA A 54 10.04 1.44 -37.51
CA ALA A 54 10.26 0.77 -38.77
C ALA A 54 9.70 1.62 -39.93
N LEU A 55 10.55 1.94 -40.90
CA LEU A 55 10.17 2.52 -42.17
C LEU A 55 10.02 1.36 -43.17
N LEU A 56 8.82 1.14 -43.69
CA LEU A 56 8.50 -0.07 -44.45
C LEU A 56 8.01 0.29 -45.84
N ASP A 57 8.72 -0.14 -46.89
CA ASP A 57 8.15 -0.09 -48.22
C ASP A 57 6.98 -1.06 -48.36
N ILE A 58 5.95 -0.65 -49.07
CA ILE A 58 4.76 -1.47 -49.30
C ILE A 58 5.12 -2.66 -50.20
N ASN A 59 5.86 -2.41 -51.28
CA ASN A 59 6.14 -3.39 -52.33
C ASN A 59 7.55 -3.97 -52.16
N MET A 60 7.67 -5.08 -51.46
CA MET A 60 8.92 -5.79 -51.25
C MET A 60 8.80 -7.25 -51.69
N PRO A 61 9.90 -7.87 -52.15
CA PRO A 61 9.92 -9.30 -52.46
C PRO A 61 9.79 -10.15 -51.16
N GLU A 62 9.49 -11.42 -51.31
CA GLU A 62 9.32 -12.43 -50.27
C GLU A 62 8.18 -12.15 -49.27
N MET A 63 8.11 -10.95 -48.71
CA MET A 63 7.07 -10.48 -47.82
C MET A 63 6.86 -8.98 -48.03
N ASP A 64 5.63 -8.60 -48.40
CA ASP A 64 5.25 -7.19 -48.57
C ASP A 64 5.17 -6.44 -47.21
N GLY A 65 5.23 -5.09 -47.29
CA GLY A 65 5.22 -4.25 -46.08
C GLY A 65 3.93 -4.30 -45.30
N LEU A 66 2.79 -4.56 -45.94
CA LEU A 66 1.49 -4.68 -45.27
C LEU A 66 1.40 -5.96 -44.43
N THR A 67 1.93 -7.06 -44.94
CA THR A 67 2.04 -8.34 -44.21
C THR A 67 3.04 -8.24 -43.06
N LEU A 68 4.17 -7.56 -43.32
CA LEU A 68 5.16 -7.30 -42.25
C LEU A 68 4.58 -6.47 -41.12
N LEU A 69 3.82 -5.41 -41.43
CA LEU A 69 3.14 -4.55 -40.48
C LEU A 69 2.23 -5.34 -39.51
N GLU A 70 1.44 -6.30 -40.05
CA GLU A 70 0.59 -7.15 -39.22
C GLU A 70 1.41 -8.00 -38.27
N LYS A 71 2.48 -8.62 -38.76
CA LYS A 71 3.35 -9.46 -37.91
C LYS A 71 4.08 -8.67 -36.85
N ILE A 72 4.53 -7.46 -37.10
CA ILE A 72 5.19 -6.59 -36.12
C ILE A 72 4.29 -6.36 -34.93
N LYS A 73 3.01 -6.11 -35.11
CA LYS A 73 2.06 -5.87 -34.04
C LYS A 73 1.93 -7.03 -33.05
N GLU A 74 2.06 -8.27 -33.53
CA GLU A 74 2.00 -9.46 -32.67
C GLU A 74 3.20 -9.59 -31.75
N PHE A 75 4.40 -9.14 -32.21
CA PHE A 75 5.64 -9.32 -31.47
C PHE A 75 6.04 -8.11 -30.62
N ASN A 76 5.80 -6.90 -31.12
CA ASN A 76 6.23 -5.66 -30.47
C ASN A 76 5.18 -4.56 -30.64
N PRO A 77 4.18 -4.50 -29.76
CA PRO A 77 3.10 -3.51 -29.84
C PRO A 77 3.58 -2.07 -29.61
N THR A 78 4.78 -1.88 -29.08
CA THR A 78 5.37 -0.54 -28.86
C THR A 78 6.14 -0.01 -30.04
N LEU A 79 6.62 -0.87 -30.96
CA LEU A 79 7.25 -0.48 -32.20
C LEU A 79 6.21 0.22 -33.09
N ARG A 80 6.60 1.36 -33.65
CA ARG A 80 5.77 2.09 -34.60
C ARG A 80 6.29 1.91 -36.01
N SER A 81 5.36 1.69 -36.95
CA SER A 81 5.69 1.52 -38.37
C SER A 81 5.16 2.70 -39.18
N VAL A 82 6.01 3.21 -40.07
CA VAL A 82 5.70 4.23 -41.04
C VAL A 82 5.84 3.58 -42.44
N MET A 83 4.82 3.72 -43.29
CA MET A 83 4.82 3.11 -44.61
C MET A 83 5.46 4.04 -45.64
N LEU A 84 6.28 3.48 -46.48
CA LEU A 84 6.81 4.15 -47.68
C LEU A 84 5.96 3.73 -48.90
N SER A 85 5.38 4.67 -49.61
CA SER A 85 4.44 4.37 -50.68
C SER A 85 4.74 5.17 -51.92
N ALA A 86 4.53 4.57 -53.11
CA ALA A 86 4.61 5.29 -54.36
C ALA A 86 3.51 6.35 -54.49
N TYR A 87 3.79 7.44 -55.20
CA TYR A 87 2.84 8.52 -55.40
C TYR A 87 1.55 8.01 -56.06
N GLY A 88 0.40 8.29 -55.44
CA GLY A 88 -0.92 7.90 -55.94
C GLY A 88 -1.50 6.59 -55.39
N ASP A 89 -0.78 5.84 -54.57
CA ASP A 89 -1.23 4.55 -54.04
C ASP A 89 -2.13 4.69 -52.78
N MET A 90 -3.19 5.47 -52.91
CA MET A 90 -4.13 5.77 -51.81
C MET A 90 -4.84 4.54 -51.25
N SER A 91 -4.99 3.46 -52.03
CA SER A 91 -5.65 2.23 -51.61
C SER A 91 -4.80 1.47 -50.57
N ASN A 92 -3.50 1.34 -50.83
CA ASN A 92 -2.55 0.67 -49.99
C ASN A 92 -2.25 1.50 -48.72
N ILE A 93 -2.19 2.84 -48.83
CA ILE A 93 -2.08 3.75 -47.68
C ILE A 93 -3.27 3.57 -46.75
N ARG A 94 -4.51 3.58 -47.28
CA ARG A 94 -5.71 3.34 -46.43
C ARG A 94 -5.66 1.97 -45.77
N THR A 95 -5.24 0.94 -46.48
CA THR A 95 -5.10 -0.41 -45.92
C THR A 95 -4.06 -0.43 -44.76
N ALA A 96 -2.90 0.19 -44.99
CA ALA A 96 -1.86 0.29 -44.00
C ALA A 96 -2.32 1.01 -42.72
N MET A 97 -3.00 2.15 -42.86
CA MET A 97 -3.54 2.91 -41.73
C MET A 97 -4.59 2.09 -40.97
N ASN A 98 -5.48 1.39 -41.65
CA ASN A 98 -6.46 0.49 -41.02
C ASN A 98 -5.80 -0.69 -40.29
N ARG A 99 -4.66 -1.18 -40.78
CA ARG A 99 -3.84 -2.21 -40.15
C ARG A 99 -2.96 -1.62 -39.05
N GLY A 100 -2.96 -0.27 -38.84
CA GLY A 100 -2.35 0.46 -37.73
C GLY A 100 -0.92 0.85 -37.97
N ALA A 101 -0.55 1.16 -39.19
CA ALA A 101 0.58 2.02 -39.45
C ALA A 101 0.42 3.34 -38.67
N PHE A 102 1.51 3.87 -38.18
CA PHE A 102 1.47 5.14 -37.44
C PHE A 102 1.36 6.34 -38.39
N ASP A 103 2.09 6.27 -39.49
CA ASP A 103 2.10 7.32 -40.52
C ASP A 103 2.53 6.74 -41.88
N PHE A 104 2.59 7.56 -42.92
CA PHE A 104 3.12 7.19 -44.23
C PHE A 104 3.94 8.33 -44.83
N LEU A 105 4.83 7.99 -45.78
CA LEU A 105 5.64 8.91 -46.57
C LEU A 105 5.51 8.52 -48.03
N ASN A 106 5.38 9.52 -48.92
CA ASN A 106 5.34 9.29 -50.37
C ASN A 106 6.76 9.26 -50.95
N LYS A 107 6.99 8.31 -51.86
CA LYS A 107 8.21 8.28 -52.68
C LYS A 107 8.01 9.23 -53.90
N PRO A 108 9.02 10.05 -54.31
CA PRO A 108 10.34 10.20 -53.68
C PRO A 108 10.26 10.91 -52.32
N ILE A 109 10.97 10.37 -51.33
CA ILE A 109 10.88 10.84 -49.96
C ILE A 109 11.52 12.24 -49.82
N ASP A 110 10.72 13.21 -49.33
CA ASP A 110 11.27 14.50 -48.95
C ASP A 110 12.03 14.43 -47.65
N HIS A 111 13.18 15.08 -47.60
CA HIS A 111 14.05 15.05 -46.43
C HIS A 111 13.45 15.65 -45.14
N ASN A 112 12.65 16.72 -45.30
CA ASN A 112 12.04 17.38 -44.13
C ASN A 112 10.86 16.55 -43.61
N ASP A 113 10.08 15.96 -44.52
CA ASP A 113 8.97 15.08 -44.16
C ASP A 113 9.48 13.83 -43.41
N LEU A 114 10.59 13.24 -43.87
CA LEU A 114 11.23 12.12 -43.20
C LEU A 114 11.67 12.49 -41.76
N ASP A 115 12.35 13.63 -41.59
CA ASP A 115 12.85 14.08 -40.29
C ASP A 115 11.68 14.36 -39.33
N ILE A 116 10.63 15.05 -39.81
CA ILE A 116 9.43 15.35 -39.02
C ILE A 116 8.74 14.05 -38.59
N THR A 117 8.57 13.11 -39.53
CA THR A 117 7.87 11.84 -39.29
C THR A 117 8.66 10.96 -38.27
N ILE A 118 9.99 10.87 -38.44
CA ILE A 118 10.84 10.13 -37.46
C ILE A 118 10.69 10.73 -36.06
N ARG A 119 10.85 12.04 -35.90
CA ARG A 119 10.73 12.70 -34.60
C ARG A 119 9.36 12.52 -33.96
N LYS A 120 8.30 12.72 -34.73
CA LYS A 120 6.90 12.52 -34.28
C LYS A 120 6.66 11.08 -33.84
N THR A 121 7.14 10.12 -34.58
CA THR A 121 6.97 8.70 -34.30
C THR A 121 7.74 8.28 -33.04
N LEU A 122 9.00 8.70 -32.93
CA LEU A 122 9.81 8.40 -31.74
C LEU A 122 9.28 9.08 -30.47
N ALA A 123 8.72 10.29 -30.57
CA ALA A 123 8.05 10.94 -29.46
C ALA A 123 6.84 10.12 -28.96
N GLU A 124 6.06 9.55 -29.88
CA GLU A 124 4.94 8.68 -29.51
C GLU A 124 5.41 7.37 -28.87
N VAL A 125 6.47 6.74 -29.41
CA VAL A 125 7.08 5.55 -28.79
C VAL A 125 7.54 5.83 -27.37
N LYS A 126 8.22 6.97 -27.16
CA LYS A 126 8.66 7.41 -25.83
C LYS A 126 7.47 7.58 -24.88
N ARG A 127 6.43 8.26 -25.31
CA ARG A 127 5.19 8.47 -24.53
C ARG A 127 4.55 7.15 -24.10
N LEU A 128 4.49 6.16 -24.99
CA LEU A 128 3.93 4.84 -24.70
C LEU A 128 4.77 4.09 -23.66
N LYS A 129 6.09 4.13 -23.79
CA LYS A 129 7.01 3.51 -22.83
C LYS A 129 6.89 4.14 -21.45
N GLU A 130 6.84 5.47 -21.37
CA GLU A 130 6.66 6.20 -20.10
C GLU A 130 5.33 5.85 -19.45
N THR A 131 4.24 5.79 -20.23
CA THR A 131 2.92 5.40 -19.71
C THR A 131 2.92 3.98 -19.17
N ALA A 132 3.52 3.02 -19.89
CA ALA A 132 3.62 1.63 -19.44
C ALA A 132 4.46 1.49 -18.16
N THR A 133 5.57 2.23 -18.06
CA THR A 133 6.42 2.25 -16.85
C THR A 133 5.64 2.79 -15.65
N THR A 134 4.96 3.93 -15.80
CA THR A 134 4.16 4.55 -14.75
C THR A 134 3.01 3.64 -14.29
N GLN A 135 2.36 2.93 -15.22
CA GLN A 135 1.31 1.97 -14.87
C GLN A 135 1.85 0.79 -14.05
N ASN A 136 3.02 0.26 -14.41
CA ASN A 136 3.66 -0.82 -13.66
C ASN A 136 4.11 -0.37 -12.26
N GLU A 137 4.67 0.83 -12.14
CA GLU A 137 5.04 1.41 -10.84
C GLU A 137 3.81 1.59 -9.93
N ASN A 138 2.71 2.12 -10.48
CA ASN A 138 1.46 2.27 -9.75
C ASN A 138 0.87 0.91 -9.29
N LEU A 139 0.98 -0.12 -10.11
CA LEU A 139 0.54 -1.47 -9.75
C LEU A 139 1.38 -2.02 -8.59
N LEU A 140 2.70 -1.87 -8.66
CA LEU A 140 3.62 -2.29 -7.60
C LEU A 140 3.37 -1.55 -6.28
N LEU A 141 3.12 -0.24 -6.36
CA LEU A 141 2.79 0.57 -5.17
C LEU A 141 1.47 0.11 -4.54
N LYS A 142 0.45 -0.20 -5.33
CA LYS A 142 -0.82 -0.76 -4.84
C LYS A 142 -0.64 -2.12 -4.17
N GLN A 143 0.19 -2.99 -4.74
CA GLN A 143 0.51 -4.28 -4.11
C GLN A 143 1.21 -4.11 -2.76
N LYS A 144 2.22 -3.25 -2.69
CA LYS A 144 2.92 -2.95 -1.43
C LYS A 144 1.99 -2.33 -0.38
N ALA A 145 1.10 -1.42 -0.78
CA ALA A 145 0.10 -0.84 0.13
C ALA A 145 -0.82 -1.93 0.71
N SER A 146 -1.33 -2.84 -0.13
CA SER A 146 -2.16 -3.96 0.31
C SER A 146 -1.41 -4.94 1.23
N GLU A 147 -0.13 -5.21 0.97
CA GLU A 147 0.70 -6.04 1.86
C GLU A 147 0.91 -5.39 3.24
N LEU A 148 1.18 -4.08 3.25
CA LEU A 148 1.34 -3.31 4.49
C LEU A 148 0.03 -3.25 5.29
N GLU A 149 -1.11 -3.05 4.61
CA GLU A 149 -2.43 -3.15 5.23
C GLU A 149 -2.65 -4.52 5.88
N MET A 150 -2.33 -5.60 5.17
CA MET A 150 -2.48 -6.97 5.69
C MET A 150 -1.52 -7.27 6.85
N GLN A 151 -0.30 -6.72 6.82
CA GLN A 151 0.65 -6.80 7.95
C GLN A 151 0.14 -6.00 9.16
N SER A 152 -0.41 -4.81 8.94
CA SER A 152 -1.03 -4.00 10.00
C SER A 152 -2.22 -4.72 10.63
N LEU A 153 -3.11 -5.31 9.82
CA LEU A 153 -4.23 -6.14 10.29
C LEU A 153 -3.77 -7.34 11.13
N ARG A 154 -2.73 -8.05 10.70
CA ARG A 154 -2.14 -9.17 11.47
C ARG A 154 -1.49 -8.71 12.78
N ALA A 155 -0.89 -7.52 12.79
CA ALA A 155 -0.29 -6.96 14.00
C ALA A 155 -1.37 -6.51 15.01
N GLN A 156 -2.52 -6.03 14.55
CA GLN A 156 -3.68 -5.67 15.38
C GLN A 156 -4.36 -6.91 16.00
N MET A 157 -4.33 -8.05 15.32
CA MET A 157 -4.74 -9.33 15.89
C MET A 157 -3.59 -9.87 16.75
N ASN A 158 -3.47 -9.43 18.02
CA ASN A 158 -2.44 -9.89 18.93
C ASN A 158 -2.46 -11.45 19.04
N PRO A 159 -1.53 -12.18 18.36
CA PRO A 159 -1.56 -13.64 18.35
C PRO A 159 -1.50 -14.21 19.78
N HIS A 160 -0.81 -13.54 20.65
CA HIS A 160 -0.70 -13.91 22.05
C HIS A 160 -2.05 -13.83 22.78
N PHE A 161 -2.89 -12.81 22.48
CA PHE A 161 -4.25 -12.75 23.02
C PHE A 161 -5.10 -13.93 22.54
N ILE A 162 -5.03 -14.29 21.26
CA ILE A 162 -5.77 -15.42 20.67
C ILE A 162 -5.36 -16.73 21.35
N PHE A 163 -4.05 -17.01 21.44
CA PHE A 163 -3.55 -18.22 22.10
C PHE A 163 -3.95 -18.28 23.58
N ASN A 164 -3.86 -17.17 24.28
CA ASN A 164 -4.23 -17.09 25.69
C ASN A 164 -5.74 -17.30 25.90
N SER A 165 -6.57 -16.76 25.01
CA SER A 165 -8.01 -16.94 25.06
C SER A 165 -8.40 -18.40 24.81
N LEU A 166 -7.78 -19.06 23.84
CA LEU A 166 -7.99 -20.49 23.57
C LEU A 166 -7.56 -21.36 24.77
N ASN A 167 -6.42 -21.03 25.40
CA ASN A 167 -5.97 -21.70 26.60
C ASN A 167 -6.94 -21.51 27.79
N SER A 168 -7.52 -20.31 27.94
CA SER A 168 -8.51 -20.05 28.99
C SER A 168 -9.77 -20.88 28.77
N ILE A 169 -10.28 -20.95 27.54
CA ILE A 169 -11.42 -21.79 27.19
C ILE A 169 -11.09 -23.27 27.53
N ASN A 170 -9.92 -23.75 27.12
CA ASN A 170 -9.49 -25.12 27.44
C ASN A 170 -9.42 -25.38 28.95
N ASN A 171 -8.91 -24.43 29.73
CA ASN A 171 -8.86 -24.52 31.20
C ASN A 171 -10.25 -24.62 31.82
N PHE A 172 -11.24 -23.83 31.35
CA PHE A 172 -12.63 -23.95 31.84
C PHE A 172 -13.23 -25.29 31.47
N ILE A 173 -12.95 -25.83 30.29
CA ILE A 173 -13.40 -27.19 29.90
C ILE A 173 -12.78 -28.24 30.81
N LEU A 174 -11.47 -28.18 31.09
CA LEU A 174 -10.78 -29.12 31.96
C LEU A 174 -11.25 -29.03 33.43
N LYS A 175 -11.64 -27.84 33.91
CA LYS A 175 -12.26 -27.63 35.20
C LYS A 175 -13.73 -28.07 35.23
N ASN A 176 -14.28 -28.55 34.11
CA ASN A 176 -15.68 -28.93 33.90
C ASN A 176 -16.68 -27.79 34.11
N ASP A 177 -16.22 -26.54 33.99
CA ASP A 177 -17.05 -25.33 34.08
C ASP A 177 -17.57 -24.95 32.66
N ARG A 178 -18.62 -25.65 32.26
CA ARG A 178 -19.23 -25.49 30.92
C ARG A 178 -19.84 -24.09 30.73
N GLN A 179 -20.33 -23.48 31.79
CA GLN A 179 -20.99 -22.18 31.73
C GLN A 179 -19.93 -21.09 31.44
N GLN A 180 -18.84 -21.05 32.17
CA GLN A 180 -17.75 -20.09 31.92
C GLN A 180 -17.09 -20.33 30.58
N ALA A 181 -16.89 -21.59 30.17
CA ALA A 181 -16.34 -21.90 28.86
C ALA A 181 -17.22 -21.34 27.73
N SER A 182 -18.55 -21.52 27.81
CA SER A 182 -19.52 -21.03 26.82
C SER A 182 -19.61 -19.50 26.79
N GLU A 183 -19.64 -18.86 27.97
CA GLU A 183 -19.66 -17.40 28.08
C GLU A 183 -18.39 -16.79 27.50
N TYR A 184 -17.22 -17.31 27.86
CA TYR A 184 -15.93 -16.84 27.35
C TYR A 184 -15.85 -17.00 25.83
N LEU A 185 -16.23 -18.17 25.29
CA LEU A 185 -16.24 -18.42 23.84
C LEU A 185 -17.15 -17.46 23.08
N THR A 186 -18.33 -17.16 23.65
CA THR A 186 -19.29 -16.24 23.05
C THR A 186 -18.73 -14.81 22.99
N LYS A 187 -18.18 -14.30 24.10
CA LYS A 187 -17.54 -12.98 24.17
C LYS A 187 -16.32 -12.90 23.24
N PHE A 188 -15.48 -13.94 23.23
CA PHE A 188 -14.30 -14.01 22.36
C PHE A 188 -14.70 -13.98 20.88
N SER A 189 -15.70 -14.77 20.47
CA SER A 189 -16.18 -14.78 19.09
C SER A 189 -16.75 -13.42 18.66
N LYS A 190 -17.47 -12.73 19.57
CA LYS A 190 -17.99 -11.38 19.31
C LYS A 190 -16.86 -10.36 19.16
N LEU A 191 -15.86 -10.38 20.05
CA LEU A 191 -14.70 -9.49 19.97
C LEU A 191 -13.91 -9.67 18.68
N ILE A 192 -13.59 -10.91 18.30
CA ILE A 192 -12.86 -11.18 17.05
C ILE A 192 -13.62 -10.66 15.84
N ARG A 193 -14.95 -10.83 15.81
CA ARG A 193 -15.78 -10.29 14.72
C ARG A 193 -15.73 -8.77 14.67
N LEU A 194 -15.85 -8.08 15.80
CA LEU A 194 -15.76 -6.61 15.88
C LEU A 194 -14.37 -6.12 15.43
N ILE A 195 -13.29 -6.74 15.90
CA ILE A 195 -11.93 -6.39 15.48
C ILE A 195 -11.79 -6.51 13.96
N LEU A 196 -12.28 -7.60 13.36
CA LEU A 196 -12.23 -7.82 11.90
C LEU A 196 -13.06 -6.78 11.13
N GLN A 197 -14.25 -6.44 11.62
CA GLN A 197 -15.10 -5.42 11.00
C GLN A 197 -14.47 -4.03 11.11
N ASN A 198 -14.03 -3.65 12.29
CA ASN A 198 -13.44 -2.34 12.57
C ASN A 198 -12.10 -2.12 11.87
N SER A 199 -11.34 -3.19 11.64
CA SER A 199 -10.04 -3.12 10.96
C SER A 199 -10.11 -2.70 9.48
N GLN A 200 -11.28 -2.75 8.87
CA GLN A 200 -11.48 -2.35 7.47
C GLN A 200 -11.74 -0.85 7.30
N ALA A 201 -12.00 -0.13 8.40
CA ALA A 201 -12.27 1.29 8.40
C ALA A 201 -11.09 2.09 8.98
N SER A 202 -10.84 3.28 8.44
CA SER A 202 -9.85 4.23 9.00
C SER A 202 -10.34 4.84 10.31
N LEU A 203 -11.66 5.06 10.43
CA LEU A 203 -12.36 5.60 11.58
C LEU A 203 -13.62 4.76 11.85
N ILE A 204 -13.95 4.55 13.12
CA ILE A 204 -15.14 3.85 13.61
C ILE A 204 -15.87 4.71 14.62
N SER A 205 -17.14 4.41 14.94
CA SER A 205 -17.83 5.11 16.02
C SER A 205 -17.16 4.84 17.37
N LEU A 206 -17.17 5.83 18.25
CA LEU A 206 -16.67 5.69 19.61
C LEU A 206 -17.41 4.55 20.35
N GLU A 207 -18.71 4.37 20.08
CA GLU A 207 -19.50 3.27 20.60
C GLU A 207 -18.89 1.90 20.23
N SER A 208 -18.53 1.70 18.95
CA SER A 208 -17.93 0.44 18.48
C SER A 208 -16.55 0.17 19.08
N GLU A 209 -15.75 1.23 19.30
CA GLU A 209 -14.45 1.12 19.98
C GLU A 209 -14.65 0.70 21.45
N LEU A 210 -15.63 1.31 22.14
CA LEU A 210 -15.91 0.99 23.53
C LEU A 210 -16.50 -0.42 23.70
N GLU A 211 -17.39 -0.85 22.79
CA GLU A 211 -17.90 -2.22 22.80
C GLU A 211 -16.78 -3.25 22.66
N SER A 212 -15.82 -2.99 21.75
CA SER A 212 -14.65 -3.84 21.58
C SER A 212 -13.76 -3.86 22.82
N LEU A 213 -13.54 -2.69 23.42
CA LEU A 213 -12.73 -2.53 24.63
C LEU A 213 -13.37 -3.24 25.83
N GLU A 214 -14.69 -3.10 26.05
CA GLU A 214 -15.41 -3.76 27.14
C GLU A 214 -15.33 -5.28 27.01
N LEU A 215 -15.53 -5.83 25.81
CA LEU A 215 -15.40 -7.26 25.57
C LEU A 215 -13.98 -7.75 25.84
N TYR A 216 -12.96 -6.98 25.45
CA TYR A 216 -11.56 -7.29 25.75
C TYR A 216 -11.29 -7.32 27.26
N LEU A 217 -11.72 -6.27 27.99
CA LEU A 217 -11.53 -6.16 29.43
C LEU A 217 -12.27 -7.25 30.22
N ASP A 218 -13.48 -7.59 29.80
CA ASP A 218 -14.25 -8.71 30.35
C ASP A 218 -13.53 -10.04 30.22
N LEU A 219 -12.98 -10.34 29.02
CA LEU A 219 -12.22 -11.56 28.74
C LEU A 219 -10.94 -11.65 29.58
N GLU A 220 -10.21 -10.53 29.72
CA GLU A 220 -9.01 -10.49 30.55
C GLU A 220 -9.37 -10.59 32.04
N ALA A 221 -10.45 -9.97 32.54
CA ALA A 221 -10.90 -10.10 33.90
C ALA A 221 -11.27 -11.56 34.23
N LEU A 222 -12.01 -12.23 33.39
CA LEU A 222 -12.35 -13.66 33.53
C LEU A 222 -11.09 -14.54 33.51
N ARG A 223 -10.17 -14.27 32.61
CA ARG A 223 -8.91 -15.01 32.47
C ARG A 223 -8.04 -14.93 33.74
N PHE A 224 -8.01 -13.77 34.38
CA PHE A 224 -7.23 -13.53 35.56
C PHE A 224 -8.05 -13.71 36.86
N GLU A 225 -9.13 -14.48 36.80
CA GLU A 225 -9.97 -14.83 37.96
C GLU A 225 -10.36 -13.58 38.77
N ASN A 226 -10.69 -12.47 38.09
CA ASN A 226 -11.08 -11.18 38.65
C ASN A 226 -10.06 -10.53 39.58
N ARG A 227 -8.75 -10.76 39.35
CA ARG A 227 -7.66 -10.11 40.10
C ARG A 227 -7.62 -8.60 39.90
N PHE A 228 -8.28 -8.08 38.90
CA PHE A 228 -8.50 -6.64 38.72
C PHE A 228 -9.98 -6.34 38.49
N ALA A 229 -10.35 -5.09 38.73
CA ALA A 229 -11.64 -4.54 38.34
C ALA A 229 -11.40 -3.36 37.38
N TYR A 230 -12.31 -3.13 36.47
CA TYR A 230 -12.24 -1.96 35.60
C TYR A 230 -13.52 -1.14 35.64
N LYS A 231 -13.41 0.14 35.30
CA LYS A 231 -14.53 1.06 35.17
C LYS A 231 -14.30 1.97 34.00
N ILE A 232 -15.27 2.01 33.06
CA ILE A 232 -15.33 2.99 31.99
C ILE A 232 -16.36 4.03 32.36
N SER A 233 -16.04 5.31 32.22
CA SER A 233 -16.91 6.43 32.52
C SER A 233 -16.80 7.53 31.44
N TYR A 234 -17.96 8.07 31.08
CA TYR A 234 -18.08 9.16 30.10
C TYR A 234 -19.28 10.04 30.45
N PRO A 235 -19.28 11.34 30.05
CA PRO A 235 -20.45 12.23 30.23
C PRO A 235 -21.65 11.74 29.43
N GLY A 236 -22.86 11.90 29.97
CA GLY A 236 -24.07 11.41 29.35
C GLY A 236 -24.53 12.18 28.10
N ASP A 237 -23.89 13.32 27.80
CA ASP A 237 -24.12 14.16 26.65
C ASP A 237 -23.15 13.89 25.47
N LEU A 238 -22.25 12.93 25.62
CA LEU A 238 -21.31 12.54 24.59
C LEU A 238 -21.99 11.66 23.53
N ASP A 239 -22.09 12.14 22.30
CA ASP A 239 -22.68 11.38 21.20
C ASP A 239 -21.69 10.35 20.64
N MET A 240 -21.77 9.13 21.15
CA MET A 240 -20.83 8.05 20.83
C MET A 240 -21.03 7.42 19.45
N GLU A 241 -22.22 7.55 18.84
CA GLU A 241 -22.50 7.03 17.50
C GLU A 241 -21.87 7.91 16.41
N VAL A 242 -21.92 9.25 16.63
CA VAL A 242 -21.45 10.25 15.67
C VAL A 242 -19.95 10.52 15.81
N LEU A 243 -19.42 10.49 17.04
CA LEU A 243 -17.97 10.64 17.27
C LEU A 243 -17.19 9.48 16.67
N LYS A 244 -16.17 9.81 15.86
CA LYS A 244 -15.31 8.82 15.19
C LYS A 244 -13.90 8.81 15.76
N VAL A 245 -13.38 7.61 15.91
CA VAL A 245 -12.03 7.34 16.41
C VAL A 245 -11.33 6.27 15.57
N PRO A 246 -10.00 6.23 15.52
CA PRO A 246 -9.29 5.11 14.92
C PRO A 246 -9.59 3.80 15.69
N PRO A 247 -9.78 2.67 15.02
CA PRO A 247 -10.00 1.40 15.70
C PRO A 247 -8.79 1.01 16.57
N LEU A 248 -9.06 0.39 17.72
CA LEU A 248 -8.07 -0.09 18.68
C LEU A 248 -7.15 1.03 19.23
N VAL A 249 -7.69 2.24 19.40
CA VAL A 249 -6.90 3.39 19.91
C VAL A 249 -6.68 3.32 21.43
N ILE A 250 -7.60 2.76 22.19
CA ILE A 250 -7.55 2.67 23.66
C ILE A 250 -6.96 1.33 24.11
N GLN A 251 -7.31 0.24 23.43
CA GLN A 251 -6.99 -1.13 23.86
C GLN A 251 -5.50 -1.37 24.14
N PRO A 252 -4.51 -0.89 23.34
CA PRO A 252 -3.09 -1.14 23.62
C PRO A 252 -2.62 -0.56 24.94
N PHE A 253 -3.20 0.56 25.38
CA PHE A 253 -2.86 1.20 26.66
C PHE A 253 -3.51 0.46 27.83
N ALA A 254 -4.75 0.00 27.68
CA ALA A 254 -5.43 -0.84 28.65
C ALA A 254 -4.73 -2.20 28.79
N GLU A 255 -4.30 -2.81 27.70
CA GLU A 255 -3.50 -4.04 27.70
C GLU A 255 -2.20 -3.84 28.48
N ASN A 256 -1.50 -2.73 28.24
CA ASN A 256 -0.26 -2.41 28.93
C ASN A 256 -0.47 -2.21 30.44
N ALA A 257 -1.53 -1.52 30.84
CA ALA A 257 -1.88 -1.32 32.24
C ALA A 257 -2.14 -2.65 32.94
N ILE A 258 -2.88 -3.57 32.35
CA ILE A 258 -3.17 -4.89 32.90
C ILE A 258 -1.90 -5.71 33.01
N TRP A 259 -1.16 -5.91 31.93
CA TRP A 259 -0.05 -6.86 31.87
C TRP A 259 1.19 -6.41 32.63
N HIS A 260 1.56 -5.13 32.57
CA HIS A 260 2.77 -4.60 33.18
C HIS A 260 2.50 -3.89 34.50
N GLY A 261 1.28 -3.42 34.76
CA GLY A 261 0.88 -2.75 35.96
C GLY A 261 0.21 -3.69 36.97
N LEU A 262 -1.00 -4.16 36.61
CA LEU A 262 -1.92 -4.79 37.58
C LEU A 262 -1.58 -6.25 37.90
N MET A 263 -1.08 -7.02 36.94
CA MET A 263 -0.82 -8.46 37.14
C MET A 263 0.32 -8.77 38.09
N HIS A 264 1.17 -7.79 38.36
CA HIS A 264 2.29 -7.94 39.28
C HIS A 264 1.97 -7.43 40.71
N ARG A 265 0.70 -7.09 40.96
CA ARG A 265 0.22 -6.63 42.24
C ARG A 265 -0.27 -7.80 43.10
N GLU A 266 -0.04 -7.77 44.42
CA GLU A 266 -0.57 -8.75 45.38
C GLU A 266 -2.05 -8.48 45.68
N GLU A 267 -2.42 -7.20 45.76
CA GLU A 267 -3.79 -6.76 45.98
C GLU A 267 -4.58 -6.66 44.67
N LYS A 268 -5.93 -6.60 44.77
CA LYS A 268 -6.81 -6.43 43.64
C LYS A 268 -6.50 -5.13 42.90
N GLY A 269 -6.17 -5.25 41.61
CA GLY A 269 -5.89 -4.13 40.72
C GLY A 269 -7.14 -3.33 40.35
N GLN A 270 -6.97 -2.07 39.97
CA GLN A 270 -8.04 -1.19 39.49
C GLN A 270 -7.57 -0.50 38.20
N LEU A 271 -8.41 -0.52 37.21
CA LEU A 271 -8.26 0.20 35.91
C LEU A 271 -9.43 1.15 35.73
N ALA A 272 -9.16 2.44 35.66
CA ALA A 272 -10.18 3.45 35.36
C ALA A 272 -9.91 4.02 33.96
N ILE A 273 -10.96 4.11 33.12
CA ILE A 273 -10.90 4.72 31.81
C ILE A 273 -11.97 5.81 31.79
N GLU A 274 -11.53 7.05 31.68
CA GLU A 274 -12.41 8.21 31.62
C GLU A 274 -12.33 8.83 30.22
N ILE A 275 -13.48 9.07 29.61
CA ILE A 275 -13.59 9.67 28.28
C ILE A 275 -14.31 10.99 28.45
N PHE A 276 -13.76 12.05 27.92
CA PHE A 276 -14.38 13.37 27.97
C PHE A 276 -13.95 14.21 26.78
N GLN A 277 -14.75 15.19 26.46
CA GLN A 277 -14.47 16.15 25.40
C GLN A 277 -14.22 17.53 26.01
N GLU A 278 -13.16 18.18 25.56
CA GLU A 278 -12.88 19.58 25.87
C GLU A 278 -12.61 20.34 24.57
N ASN A 279 -13.46 21.32 24.28
CA ASN A 279 -13.44 22.05 23.00
C ASN A 279 -13.52 21.08 21.80
N ASP A 280 -12.59 21.19 20.86
CA ASP A 280 -12.52 20.37 19.65
C ASP A 280 -11.71 19.07 19.82
N PHE A 281 -11.41 18.68 21.08
CA PHE A 281 -10.60 17.51 21.35
C PHE A 281 -11.32 16.49 22.25
N LEU A 282 -11.15 15.23 21.88
CA LEU A 282 -11.56 14.07 22.66
C LEU A 282 -10.35 13.57 23.47
N PHE A 283 -10.59 13.29 24.76
CA PHE A 283 -9.58 12.81 25.69
C PHE A 283 -9.96 11.43 26.23
N PHE A 284 -8.95 10.56 26.32
CA PHE A 284 -9.06 9.29 27.04
C PHE A 284 -8.00 9.30 28.14
N ARG A 285 -8.45 9.22 29.40
CA ARG A 285 -7.58 9.09 30.57
C ARG A 285 -7.67 7.65 31.04
N ILE A 286 -6.56 6.93 31.00
CA ILE A 286 -6.44 5.54 31.42
C ILE A 286 -5.56 5.52 32.63
N THR A 287 -6.10 5.14 33.78
CA THR A 287 -5.41 5.15 35.09
C THR A 287 -5.40 3.76 35.67
N ASP A 288 -4.22 3.24 35.98
CA ASP A 288 -4.05 2.01 36.74
C ASP A 288 -3.41 2.29 38.12
N ASN A 289 -3.70 1.43 39.09
CA ASN A 289 -3.04 1.44 40.37
C ASN A 289 -1.95 0.36 40.50
N GLY A 290 -1.29 0.02 39.39
CA GLY A 290 -0.27 -1.03 39.28
C GLY A 290 1.05 -0.72 39.99
N ILE A 291 2.07 -1.53 39.73
CA ILE A 291 3.40 -1.42 40.32
C ILE A 291 4.24 -0.25 39.81
N GLY A 292 3.74 0.48 38.80
CA GLY A 292 4.44 1.57 38.14
C GLY A 292 5.53 1.12 37.12
N ARG A 293 5.84 2.01 36.19
CA ARG A 293 6.72 1.69 35.03
C ARG A 293 8.15 1.31 35.41
N LYS A 294 8.72 1.94 36.43
CA LYS A 294 10.11 1.66 36.86
C LYS A 294 10.27 0.22 37.36
N LYS A 295 9.36 -0.22 38.23
CA LYS A 295 9.37 -1.58 38.77
C LYS A 295 9.02 -2.62 37.70
N ALA A 296 8.11 -2.30 36.82
CA ALA A 296 7.78 -3.14 35.65
C ALA A 296 8.99 -3.35 34.74
N ALA A 297 9.74 -2.30 34.40
CA ALA A 297 10.95 -2.37 33.55
C ALA A 297 12.07 -3.20 34.21
N GLU A 298 12.25 -3.14 35.54
CA GLU A 298 13.21 -3.95 36.29
C GLU A 298 12.86 -5.45 36.21
N MET A 299 11.58 -5.80 36.21
CA MET A 299 11.10 -7.18 36.05
C MET A 299 11.26 -7.70 34.65
N GLU A 300 11.00 -6.86 33.61
CA GLU A 300 11.18 -7.21 32.21
C GLU A 300 12.64 -7.44 31.81
N SER A 301 13.59 -6.71 32.39
CA SER A 301 15.02 -6.90 32.12
C SER A 301 15.52 -8.31 32.42
N LYS A 302 14.75 -9.08 33.21
CA LYS A 302 15.01 -10.48 33.58
C LYS A 302 14.31 -11.51 32.67
N SER A 303 13.42 -11.10 31.78
CA SER A 303 12.66 -11.97 30.88
C SER A 303 12.84 -11.56 29.42
N ALA A 304 13.08 -12.54 28.53
CA ALA A 304 13.52 -12.37 27.15
C ALA A 304 12.45 -11.83 26.15
N THR A 305 11.51 -10.98 26.56
CA THR A 305 10.39 -10.54 25.72
C THR A 305 10.48 -9.07 25.31
N LYS A 306 11.27 -8.80 24.29
CA LYS A 306 11.50 -7.47 23.69
C LYS A 306 10.38 -6.99 22.72
N HIS A 307 9.24 -7.66 22.62
CA HIS A 307 8.25 -7.41 21.54
C HIS A 307 7.09 -6.46 21.89
N LYS A 308 6.96 -5.95 23.10
CA LYS A 308 5.74 -5.23 23.55
C LYS A 308 5.72 -3.71 23.40
N SER A 309 6.85 -3.04 23.23
CA SER A 309 6.89 -1.56 23.05
C SER A 309 6.40 -1.07 21.68
N MET A 310 6.39 -1.94 20.68
CA MET A 310 6.06 -1.58 19.29
C MET A 310 4.57 -1.20 19.10
N GLY A 311 3.65 -1.86 19.78
CA GLY A 311 2.21 -1.58 19.64
C GLY A 311 1.81 -0.19 20.15
N LEU A 312 2.35 0.22 21.30
CA LEU A 312 2.10 1.55 21.87
C LEU A 312 2.66 2.66 20.98
N GLN A 313 3.88 2.46 20.47
CA GLN A 313 4.53 3.42 19.58
C GLN A 313 3.74 3.59 18.26
N ILE A 314 3.35 2.51 17.62
CA ILE A 314 2.53 2.55 16.37
C ILE A 314 1.21 3.30 16.64
N THR A 315 0.56 3.05 17.77
CA THR A 315 -0.70 3.74 18.13
C THR A 315 -0.47 5.23 18.37
N ALA A 316 0.59 5.60 19.08
CA ALA A 316 0.95 7.01 19.32
C ALA A 316 1.30 7.75 18.02
N GLU A 317 2.09 7.14 17.13
CA GLU A 317 2.39 7.65 15.77
C GLU A 317 1.10 7.87 14.96
N ARG A 318 0.17 6.92 14.99
CA ARG A 318 -1.11 7.00 14.28
C ARG A 318 -1.98 8.16 14.79
N ILE A 319 -2.04 8.37 16.10
CA ILE A 319 -2.77 9.49 16.70
C ILE A 319 -2.11 10.82 16.32
N ALA A 320 -0.78 10.90 16.38
CA ALA A 320 -0.01 12.08 16.03
C ALA A 320 -0.19 12.49 14.57
N MET A 321 -0.28 11.51 13.65
CA MET A 321 -0.57 11.76 12.23
C MET A 321 -1.94 12.40 12.02
N LEU A 322 -2.97 12.01 12.76
CA LEU A 322 -4.30 12.61 12.69
C LEU A 322 -4.33 14.08 13.13
N GLN A 323 -3.42 14.46 14.03
CA GLN A 323 -3.34 15.81 14.57
C GLN A 323 -2.35 16.71 13.83
N ASN A 324 -1.54 16.14 12.95
CA ASN A 324 -0.37 16.80 12.37
C ASN A 324 0.59 17.38 13.44
N THR A 325 0.72 16.68 14.59
CA THR A 325 1.52 17.04 15.77
C THR A 325 2.60 16.01 16.06
N LYS A 326 3.42 16.25 17.08
CA LYS A 326 4.42 15.28 17.55
C LYS A 326 3.77 14.25 18.49
N GLU A 327 4.27 13.02 18.49
CA GLU A 327 3.79 11.91 19.34
C GLU A 327 3.65 12.30 20.83
N ASN A 328 4.63 13.00 21.38
CA ASN A 328 4.66 13.43 22.79
C ASN A 328 3.55 14.44 23.16
N GLU A 329 2.89 15.03 22.19
CA GLU A 329 1.76 15.94 22.40
C GLU A 329 0.42 15.20 22.33
N ALA A 330 0.39 14.08 21.61
CA ALA A 330 -0.79 13.26 21.40
C ALA A 330 -1.03 12.24 22.55
N VAL A 331 0.04 11.75 23.15
CA VAL A 331 -0.02 10.78 24.26
C VAL A 331 0.95 11.19 25.37
N VAL A 332 0.41 11.44 26.56
CA VAL A 332 1.17 11.78 27.75
C VAL A 332 1.07 10.65 28.75
N ILE A 333 2.22 10.22 29.31
CA ILE A 333 2.29 9.14 30.31
C ILE A 333 2.89 9.68 31.61
N ASN A 334 2.12 9.62 32.69
CA ASN A 334 2.48 10.09 34.01
C ASN A 334 2.67 8.91 34.96
N ASP A 335 3.77 8.90 35.72
CA ASP A 335 3.96 7.98 36.86
C ASP A 335 3.24 8.51 38.09
N LEU A 336 2.33 7.72 38.64
CA LEU A 336 1.63 8.06 39.89
C LEU A 336 2.45 7.64 41.08
N VAL A 337 2.49 8.52 42.10
CA VAL A 337 3.28 8.33 43.30
C VAL A 337 2.39 8.54 44.53
N SER A 338 2.48 7.64 45.47
CA SER A 338 1.83 7.77 46.77
C SER A 338 2.49 8.84 47.66
N SER A 339 1.85 9.23 48.73
CA SER A 339 2.36 10.24 49.67
C SER A 339 3.69 9.86 50.34
N ASP A 340 4.02 8.56 50.35
CA ASP A 340 5.28 8.02 50.85
C ASP A 340 6.39 7.93 49.80
N GLY A 341 6.13 8.38 48.57
CA GLY A 341 7.06 8.32 47.44
C GLY A 341 7.12 6.97 46.70
N SER A 342 6.31 6.00 47.12
CA SER A 342 6.20 4.70 46.42
C SER A 342 5.39 4.84 45.12
N ALA A 343 5.67 3.94 44.18
CA ALA A 343 4.90 3.90 42.94
C ALA A 343 3.43 3.52 43.20
N ALA A 344 2.49 4.32 42.71
CA ALA A 344 1.05 4.16 42.91
C ALA A 344 0.28 3.78 41.63
N GLY A 345 0.99 3.61 40.52
CA GLY A 345 0.38 3.26 39.23
C GLY A 345 0.87 4.13 38.10
N THR A 346 0.10 4.11 37.01
CA THR A 346 0.38 4.91 35.79
C THR A 346 -0.90 5.58 35.31
N GLU A 347 -0.78 6.78 34.81
CA GLU A 347 -1.84 7.49 34.11
C GLU A 347 -1.40 7.74 32.65
N VAL A 348 -2.23 7.38 31.69
CA VAL A 348 -2.04 7.68 30.28
C VAL A 348 -3.16 8.60 29.83
N ILE A 349 -2.80 9.73 29.21
CA ILE A 349 -3.75 10.67 28.63
C ILE A 349 -3.52 10.69 27.13
N ILE A 350 -4.55 10.27 26.38
CA ILE A 350 -4.59 10.35 24.93
C ILE A 350 -5.45 11.55 24.56
N LYS A 351 -4.93 12.42 23.70
CA LYS A 351 -5.65 13.55 23.14
C LYS A 351 -5.78 13.36 21.64
N MET A 352 -6.97 13.59 21.07
CA MET A 352 -7.20 13.52 19.64
C MET A 352 -8.30 14.50 19.21
N PRO A 353 -8.39 14.92 17.93
CA PRO A 353 -9.50 15.74 17.45
C PRO A 353 -10.84 15.02 17.65
N ALA A 354 -11.86 15.76 18.02
CA ALA A 354 -13.24 15.26 17.99
C ALA A 354 -13.73 15.29 16.53
N ILE A 355 -13.82 14.12 15.92
CA ILE A 355 -14.25 13.96 14.52
C ILE A 355 -15.70 13.51 14.53
N TYR A 356 -16.57 14.22 13.79
CA TYR A 356 -17.99 13.94 13.66
C TYR A 356 -18.29 13.57 12.20
N GLU A 357 -18.92 12.44 11.97
CA GLU A 357 -19.41 11.99 10.64
C GLU A 357 -20.79 11.35 10.74
#